data_ac243bc299f3cb333af84148ce3a4e14
#
_entry.id   ac243bc299f3cb333af84148ce3a4e14
#
_cell.length_a   1.000
_cell.length_b   1.000
_cell.length_c   1.000
_cell.angle_alpha   90.00
_cell.angle_beta   90.00
_cell.angle_gamma   90.00
#
_symmetry.space_group_name_H-M   'P 1'
#
loop_
_entity.id
_entity.type
_entity.pdbx_description
1 polymer ?
#
loop_
_entity_poly.entity_id
_entity_poly.type
_entity_poly.pdbx_seq_one_letter_code
_entity_poly.pdbx_strand_id
1 'polypeptide(L)'
;MFVFRPKDLLPDPVYPADLKELGYFITDNDQIKKISDPEQDFQFKINRNPRWNEAQREAMNACIRTIVHSRLRDQGMTTLRLPLNASPKEPHVPIFISSNLSTAKRVVVVFGEPIQDVGIWAYRSVGMQGINAGSAVSLAQEILHLQKKDDQQQQQQAPESNGKPQHVTSDTALILANTGQLIWHCGGRRAITHASWMALPRRSAVDPPYTMTGRNSIPGNANWQEHVESVFEEVLAAKGRLVREDAKIDIIGISEGGLGAIRYLASDWSSWSPYINAICLASPLHFANIDLNPYDNDNEAEAETETNNQNNPNSFASFLLARGRAYVVSPEPRGVPVPGIEDHGCNCFASGEELNIECVMGAAWKEMVQWFEKVHADPEYCEDQYDVTTVEAEGGVVPEGGVQVVHAGVDNEDDNGGVAIEV
;
A
#
# COMPACT_ATOMS: atom_id res chain seq x y z
N MET A 1 -42.08 21.78 -30.83
CA MET A 1 -41.83 21.44 -29.44
C MET A 1 -40.95 20.19 -29.42
N PHE A 2 -39.72 20.28 -28.93
CA PHE A 2 -38.82 19.13 -28.90
C PHE A 2 -39.24 18.26 -27.72
N VAL A 3 -39.75 17.07 -27.97
CA VAL A 3 -40.12 16.12 -26.92
C VAL A 3 -38.91 15.20 -26.70
N PHE A 4 -38.20 15.41 -25.60
CA PHE A 4 -37.11 14.53 -25.18
C PHE A 4 -37.71 13.22 -24.65
N ARG A 5 -37.38 12.10 -25.30
CA ARG A 5 -37.82 10.76 -24.88
C ARG A 5 -36.60 9.95 -24.44
N PRO A 6 -36.37 9.75 -23.14
CA PRO A 6 -35.22 8.97 -22.65
C PRO A 6 -35.10 7.55 -23.24
N LYS A 7 -36.29 6.97 -23.62
CA LYS A 7 -36.37 5.63 -24.21
C LYS A 7 -35.78 5.52 -25.63
N ASP A 8 -35.66 6.66 -26.33
CA ASP A 8 -35.14 6.71 -27.70
C ASP A 8 -33.61 6.93 -27.74
N LEU A 9 -32.98 7.11 -26.56
CA LEU A 9 -31.55 7.27 -26.45
C LEU A 9 -30.85 5.90 -26.35
N LEU A 10 -29.67 5.82 -26.97
CA LEU A 10 -28.85 4.63 -26.89
C LEU A 10 -28.38 4.39 -25.43
N PRO A 11 -28.34 3.13 -24.98
CA PRO A 11 -27.72 2.78 -23.71
C PRO A 11 -26.23 3.07 -23.76
N ASP A 12 -25.57 3.09 -22.57
CA ASP A 12 -24.13 3.11 -22.52
C ASP A 12 -23.53 1.87 -23.19
N PRO A 13 -22.37 2.00 -23.86
CA PRO A 13 -21.66 0.86 -24.39
C PRO A 13 -21.17 -0.03 -23.23
N VAL A 14 -21.18 -1.33 -23.47
CA VAL A 14 -20.55 -2.31 -22.58
C VAL A 14 -19.29 -2.80 -23.28
N TYR A 15 -18.15 -2.57 -22.67
CA TYR A 15 -16.86 -3.05 -23.14
C TYR A 15 -16.56 -4.42 -22.51
N PRO A 16 -16.05 -5.40 -23.28
CA PRO A 16 -15.66 -6.66 -22.74
C PRO A 16 -14.42 -6.52 -21.82
N ALA A 17 -14.39 -7.25 -20.72
CA ALA A 17 -13.21 -7.34 -19.87
C ALA A 17 -12.23 -8.40 -20.41
N ASP A 18 -11.81 -8.24 -21.65
CA ASP A 18 -10.86 -9.09 -22.36
C ASP A 18 -9.87 -8.20 -23.13
N LEU A 19 -8.57 -8.38 -22.89
CA LEU A 19 -7.52 -7.56 -23.48
C LEU A 19 -7.54 -7.60 -25.00
N LYS A 20 -7.71 -8.79 -25.58
CA LYS A 20 -7.66 -8.97 -27.02
C LYS A 20 -8.88 -8.35 -27.70
N GLU A 21 -10.07 -8.47 -27.10
CA GLU A 21 -11.29 -7.84 -27.59
C GLU A 21 -11.25 -6.31 -27.46
N LEU A 22 -10.55 -5.81 -26.44
CA LEU A 22 -10.24 -4.37 -26.29
C LEU A 22 -9.16 -3.88 -27.29
N GLY A 23 -8.50 -4.80 -28.00
CA GLY A 23 -7.44 -4.49 -28.97
C GLY A 23 -6.04 -4.37 -28.38
N TYR A 24 -5.77 -5.00 -27.22
CA TYR A 24 -4.50 -4.94 -26.52
C TYR A 24 -3.91 -6.33 -26.26
N PHE A 25 -2.60 -6.36 -25.98
CA PHE A 25 -1.85 -7.56 -25.60
C PHE A 25 -0.78 -7.22 -24.55
N ILE A 26 -0.23 -8.23 -23.91
CA ILE A 26 0.88 -8.08 -22.96
C ILE A 26 2.17 -8.47 -23.69
N THR A 27 3.16 -7.57 -23.66
CA THR A 27 4.49 -7.81 -24.21
C THR A 27 5.35 -8.70 -23.31
N ASP A 28 6.48 -9.17 -23.83
CA ASP A 28 7.48 -9.93 -23.04
C ASP A 28 8.06 -9.10 -21.86
N ASN A 29 8.02 -7.77 -21.97
CA ASN A 29 8.41 -6.83 -20.91
C ASN A 29 7.25 -6.53 -19.93
N ASP A 30 6.18 -7.31 -19.95
CA ASP A 30 5.02 -7.16 -19.06
C ASP A 30 4.21 -5.87 -19.25
N GLN A 31 4.36 -5.18 -20.38
CA GLN A 31 3.65 -3.94 -20.72
C GLN A 31 2.38 -4.24 -21.52
N ILE A 32 1.35 -3.43 -21.32
CA ILE A 32 0.10 -3.50 -22.09
C ILE A 32 0.23 -2.58 -23.29
N LYS A 33 0.21 -3.17 -24.49
CA LYS A 33 0.37 -2.45 -25.77
C LYS A 33 -0.78 -2.73 -26.72
N LYS A 34 -1.02 -1.79 -27.63
CA LYS A 34 -2.09 -1.89 -28.64
C LYS A 34 -1.71 -2.87 -29.74
N ILE A 35 -2.60 -3.80 -30.11
CA ILE A 35 -2.34 -4.81 -31.16
C ILE A 35 -2.08 -4.15 -32.52
N SER A 36 -2.84 -3.08 -32.85
CA SER A 36 -2.70 -2.37 -34.14
C SER A 36 -1.46 -1.48 -34.24
N ASP A 37 -0.85 -1.12 -33.08
CA ASP A 37 0.35 -0.29 -33.01
C ASP A 37 1.07 -0.56 -31.67
N PRO A 38 2.05 -1.50 -31.64
CA PRO A 38 2.73 -1.92 -30.43
C PRO A 38 3.56 -0.83 -29.73
N GLU A 39 3.78 0.31 -30.36
CA GLU A 39 4.44 1.47 -29.71
C GLU A 39 3.47 2.28 -28.84
N GLN A 40 2.15 2.09 -29.02
CA GLN A 40 1.14 2.82 -28.26
C GLN A 40 0.70 2.07 -27.00
N ASP A 41 0.72 2.81 -25.91
CA ASP A 41 0.14 2.39 -24.62
C ASP A 41 -1.39 2.43 -24.64
N PHE A 42 -2.01 1.94 -23.56
CA PHE A 42 -3.45 2.02 -23.39
C PHE A 42 -3.94 3.47 -23.37
N GLN A 43 -4.92 3.73 -24.24
CA GLN A 43 -5.61 5.02 -24.35
C GLN A 43 -7.06 4.87 -23.91
N PHE A 44 -7.39 5.39 -22.72
CA PHE A 44 -8.75 5.35 -22.22
C PHE A 44 -9.66 6.42 -22.86
N LYS A 45 -9.08 7.52 -23.37
CA LYS A 45 -9.83 8.62 -24.00
C LYS A 45 -10.11 8.30 -25.48
N ILE A 46 -11.12 7.48 -25.74
CA ILE A 46 -11.53 7.01 -27.08
C ILE A 46 -12.67 7.82 -27.69
N ASN A 47 -13.38 8.59 -26.87
CA ASN A 47 -14.57 9.30 -27.29
C ASN A 47 -14.65 10.69 -26.64
N ARG A 48 -15.52 11.56 -27.19
CA ARG A 48 -15.87 12.84 -26.55
C ARG A 48 -16.77 12.68 -25.34
N ASN A 49 -17.45 11.55 -25.19
CA ASN A 49 -18.28 11.23 -24.04
C ASN A 49 -17.42 10.68 -22.88
N PRO A 50 -17.28 11.42 -21.75
CA PRO A 50 -16.46 10.97 -20.62
C PRO A 50 -16.91 9.63 -20.05
N ARG A 51 -18.21 9.36 -19.99
CA ARG A 51 -18.75 8.09 -19.45
C ARG A 51 -18.31 6.88 -20.28
N TRP A 52 -18.22 7.01 -21.59
CA TRP A 52 -17.74 5.93 -22.45
C TRP A 52 -16.25 5.66 -22.24
N ASN A 53 -15.49 6.73 -22.03
CA ASN A 53 -14.07 6.58 -21.68
C ASN A 53 -13.91 5.87 -20.33
N GLU A 54 -14.71 6.23 -19.32
CA GLU A 54 -14.69 5.57 -18.02
C GLU A 54 -15.12 4.10 -18.11
N ALA A 55 -16.15 3.77 -18.90
CA ALA A 55 -16.56 2.40 -19.11
C ALA A 55 -15.48 1.54 -19.78
N GLN A 56 -14.75 2.09 -20.76
CA GLN A 56 -13.62 1.41 -21.39
C GLN A 56 -12.45 1.26 -20.40
N ARG A 57 -12.14 2.30 -19.65
CA ARG A 57 -11.09 2.25 -18.60
C ARG A 57 -11.41 1.16 -17.58
N GLU A 58 -12.65 1.08 -17.10
CA GLU A 58 -13.05 0.04 -16.15
C GLU A 58 -12.96 -1.37 -16.75
N ALA A 59 -13.28 -1.57 -18.03
CA ALA A 59 -13.07 -2.84 -18.69
C ALA A 59 -11.58 -3.24 -18.73
N MET A 60 -10.69 -2.29 -19.04
CA MET A 60 -9.24 -2.50 -18.96
C MET A 60 -8.78 -2.80 -17.53
N ASN A 61 -9.25 -2.03 -16.54
CA ASN A 61 -8.94 -2.26 -15.14
C ASN A 61 -9.40 -3.67 -14.68
N ALA A 62 -10.56 -4.14 -15.17
CA ALA A 62 -11.04 -5.49 -14.88
C ALA A 62 -10.12 -6.59 -15.48
N CYS A 63 -9.57 -6.37 -16.67
CA CYS A 63 -8.54 -7.25 -17.25
C CYS A 63 -7.31 -7.30 -16.36
N ILE A 64 -6.76 -6.12 -15.98
CA ILE A 64 -5.58 -5.99 -15.14
C ILE A 64 -5.80 -6.68 -13.79
N ARG A 65 -6.94 -6.41 -13.11
CA ARG A 65 -7.29 -7.09 -11.85
C ARG A 65 -7.28 -8.61 -12.00
N THR A 66 -7.88 -9.13 -13.05
CA THR A 66 -7.95 -10.57 -13.29
C THR A 66 -6.56 -11.17 -13.43
N ILE A 67 -5.66 -10.51 -14.16
CA ILE A 67 -4.28 -10.96 -14.37
C ILE A 67 -3.49 -10.89 -13.07
N VAL A 68 -3.54 -9.77 -12.34
CA VAL A 68 -2.84 -9.59 -11.06
C VAL A 68 -3.32 -10.60 -10.03
N HIS A 69 -4.64 -10.79 -9.90
CA HIS A 69 -5.19 -11.77 -8.96
C HIS A 69 -4.82 -13.22 -9.33
N SER A 70 -4.71 -13.54 -10.63
CA SER A 70 -4.19 -14.85 -11.05
C SER A 70 -2.73 -15.03 -10.63
N ARG A 71 -1.87 -14.06 -10.94
CA ARG A 71 -0.45 -14.09 -10.57
C ARG A 71 -0.22 -14.18 -9.06
N LEU A 72 -1.03 -13.46 -8.25
CA LEU A 72 -0.96 -13.56 -6.79
C LEU A 72 -1.36 -14.96 -6.29
N ARG A 73 -2.41 -15.58 -6.88
CA ARG A 73 -2.78 -16.95 -6.54
C ARG A 73 -1.70 -17.96 -6.91
N ASP A 74 -1.04 -17.79 -8.06
CA ASP A 74 0.07 -18.63 -8.50
C ASP A 74 1.27 -18.58 -7.54
N GLN A 75 1.36 -17.49 -6.73
CA GLN A 75 2.35 -17.33 -5.67
C GLN A 75 1.87 -17.83 -4.29
N GLY A 76 0.71 -18.48 -4.21
CA GLY A 76 0.18 -19.04 -2.97
C GLY A 76 -0.68 -18.08 -2.15
N MET A 77 -1.09 -16.94 -2.72
CA MET A 77 -2.06 -16.07 -2.08
C MET A 77 -3.48 -16.63 -2.24
N THR A 78 -4.27 -16.53 -1.18
CA THR A 78 -5.68 -16.95 -1.15
C THR A 78 -6.57 -15.79 -0.74
N THR A 79 -7.86 -15.87 -1.03
CA THR A 79 -8.83 -14.82 -0.69
C THR A 79 -9.51 -15.14 0.63
N LEU A 80 -9.45 -14.20 1.59
CA LEU A 80 -10.23 -14.19 2.82
C LEU A 80 -11.34 -13.13 2.69
N ARG A 81 -12.52 -13.36 3.26
CA ARG A 81 -13.65 -12.41 3.24
C ARG A 81 -13.79 -11.73 4.59
N LEU A 82 -14.02 -10.43 4.57
CA LEU A 82 -14.37 -9.65 5.76
C LEU A 82 -15.79 -9.07 5.61
N PRO A 83 -16.65 -9.11 6.65
CA PRO A 83 -16.38 -9.73 7.94
C PRO A 83 -16.12 -11.24 7.82
N LEU A 84 -15.37 -11.79 8.78
CA LEU A 84 -15.11 -13.23 8.81
C LEU A 84 -16.41 -14.01 8.85
N ASN A 85 -16.45 -15.16 8.17
CA ASN A 85 -17.62 -16.02 8.02
C ASN A 85 -18.73 -15.49 7.08
N ALA A 86 -18.56 -14.34 6.44
CA ALA A 86 -19.48 -13.91 5.38
C ALA A 86 -19.52 -14.95 4.25
N SER A 87 -20.75 -15.35 3.87
CA SER A 87 -20.92 -16.25 2.74
C SER A 87 -20.61 -15.54 1.41
N PRO A 88 -20.35 -16.27 0.31
CA PRO A 88 -20.09 -15.64 -1.00
C PRO A 88 -21.26 -14.80 -1.55
N LYS A 89 -22.45 -14.91 -0.96
CA LYS A 89 -23.65 -14.19 -1.40
C LYS A 89 -23.95 -12.95 -0.56
N GLU A 90 -23.37 -12.86 0.63
CA GLU A 90 -23.51 -11.72 1.54
C GLU A 90 -22.49 -10.62 1.23
N PRO A 91 -22.78 -9.37 1.60
CA PRO A 91 -21.82 -8.30 1.46
C PRO A 91 -20.51 -8.61 2.20
N HIS A 92 -19.39 -8.57 1.48
CA HIS A 92 -18.06 -8.80 2.03
C HIS A 92 -16.98 -8.09 1.23
N VAL A 93 -15.87 -7.81 1.86
CA VAL A 93 -14.64 -7.33 1.25
C VAL A 93 -13.66 -8.49 1.08
N PRO A 94 -13.15 -8.79 -0.12
CA PRO A 94 -12.09 -9.76 -0.29
C PRO A 94 -10.73 -9.11 0.04
N ILE A 95 -9.92 -9.74 0.87
CA ILE A 95 -8.50 -9.45 1.07
C ILE A 95 -7.67 -10.63 0.60
N PHE A 96 -6.39 -10.40 0.27
CA PHE A 96 -5.47 -11.49 -0.02
C PHE A 96 -4.61 -11.82 1.20
N ILE A 97 -4.48 -13.11 1.49
CA ILE A 97 -3.59 -13.65 2.53
C ILE A 97 -2.73 -14.77 1.94
N SER A 98 -1.49 -14.87 2.36
CA SER A 98 -0.65 -16.01 1.98
C SER A 98 -1.04 -17.28 2.73
N SER A 99 -0.85 -18.43 2.09
CA SER A 99 -1.28 -19.74 2.62
C SER A 99 -0.58 -20.15 3.92
N ASN A 100 0.59 -19.57 4.21
CA ASN A 100 1.39 -19.82 5.42
C ASN A 100 1.08 -18.88 6.60
N LEU A 101 0.03 -18.05 6.54
CA LEU A 101 -0.26 -17.01 7.53
C LEU A 101 -0.32 -17.56 8.97
N SER A 102 -0.90 -18.75 9.18
CA SER A 102 -1.05 -19.34 10.51
C SER A 102 0.24 -19.93 11.10
N THR A 103 1.29 -20.08 10.29
CA THR A 103 2.55 -20.71 10.70
C THR A 103 3.75 -19.78 10.62
N ALA A 104 3.65 -18.70 9.87
CA ALA A 104 4.73 -17.74 9.67
C ALA A 104 5.07 -16.99 10.98
N LYS A 105 6.38 -16.80 11.22
CA LYS A 105 6.89 -16.04 12.37
C LYS A 105 6.77 -14.54 12.18
N ARG A 106 6.62 -14.11 10.94
CA ARG A 106 6.55 -12.72 10.53
C ARG A 106 5.39 -12.51 9.56
N VAL A 107 4.70 -11.41 9.68
CA VAL A 107 3.59 -11.03 8.80
C VAL A 107 3.86 -9.62 8.27
N VAL A 108 3.91 -9.47 6.96
CA VAL A 108 3.85 -8.15 6.33
C VAL A 108 2.40 -7.87 5.96
N VAL A 109 1.84 -6.78 6.45
CA VAL A 109 0.50 -6.33 6.09
C VAL A 109 0.57 -5.02 5.32
N VAL A 110 -0.16 -4.96 4.20
CA VAL A 110 -0.22 -3.77 3.34
C VAL A 110 -1.63 -3.19 3.39
N PHE A 111 -1.73 -1.93 3.82
CA PHE A 111 -2.94 -1.12 3.76
C PHE A 111 -2.84 -0.15 2.58
N GLY A 112 -3.67 -0.35 1.56
CA GLY A 112 -3.61 0.40 0.30
C GLY A 112 -4.41 1.69 0.30
N GLU A 113 -4.45 2.34 -0.86
CA GLU A 113 -5.27 3.53 -1.10
C GLU A 113 -6.75 3.17 -1.32
N PRO A 114 -7.72 4.02 -0.87
CA PRO A 114 -9.15 3.78 -1.07
C PRO A 114 -9.63 3.85 -2.52
N ILE A 115 -8.81 4.33 -3.43
CA ILE A 115 -9.15 4.46 -4.86
C ILE A 115 -8.68 3.29 -5.71
N GLN A 116 -7.79 2.44 -5.17
CA GLN A 116 -7.21 1.32 -5.91
C GLN A 116 -7.95 0.00 -5.63
N ASP A 117 -7.88 -0.92 -6.59
CA ASP A 117 -8.31 -2.30 -6.38
C ASP A 117 -7.25 -3.09 -5.61
N VAL A 118 -7.67 -4.09 -4.84
CA VAL A 118 -6.74 -4.91 -4.04
C VAL A 118 -5.64 -5.53 -4.91
N GLY A 119 -4.40 -5.35 -4.46
CA GLY A 119 -3.23 -5.84 -5.17
C GLY A 119 -2.76 -4.94 -6.32
N ILE A 120 -3.39 -3.80 -6.56
CA ILE A 120 -2.94 -2.77 -7.51
C ILE A 120 -2.38 -1.60 -6.70
N TRP A 121 -1.14 -1.19 -7.01
CA TRP A 121 -0.56 0.03 -6.44
C TRP A 121 -1.08 1.26 -7.17
N ALA A 122 -0.89 1.30 -8.49
CA ALA A 122 -1.38 2.36 -9.34
C ALA A 122 -1.59 1.86 -10.77
N TYR A 123 -2.75 2.11 -11.34
CA TYR A 123 -3.02 1.81 -12.76
C TYR A 123 -2.12 2.62 -13.71
N ARG A 124 -1.63 3.79 -13.29
CA ARG A 124 -0.62 4.56 -14.00
C ARG A 124 0.68 3.78 -14.15
N SER A 125 1.21 3.24 -13.05
CA SER A 125 2.44 2.43 -13.06
C SER A 125 2.26 1.15 -13.90
N VAL A 126 1.08 0.51 -13.84
CA VAL A 126 0.76 -0.61 -14.73
C VAL A 126 0.86 -0.22 -16.20
N GLY A 127 0.33 0.94 -16.56
CA GLY A 127 0.36 1.43 -17.95
C GLY A 127 1.75 1.83 -18.43
N MET A 128 2.56 2.45 -17.58
CA MET A 128 3.87 3.00 -17.94
C MET A 128 5.02 1.99 -17.81
N GLN A 129 4.98 1.16 -16.76
CA GLN A 129 6.11 0.30 -16.37
C GLN A 129 5.82 -1.19 -16.58
N GLY A 130 4.56 -1.61 -16.44
CA GLY A 130 4.12 -2.99 -16.59
C GLY A 130 3.25 -3.47 -15.42
N ILE A 131 2.60 -4.61 -15.63
CA ILE A 131 1.59 -5.13 -14.69
C ILE A 131 2.20 -5.45 -13.32
N ASN A 132 3.34 -6.12 -13.29
CA ASN A 132 4.01 -6.47 -12.04
C ASN A 132 4.57 -5.25 -11.30
N ALA A 133 5.07 -4.25 -12.03
CA ALA A 133 5.61 -3.02 -11.45
C ALA A 133 4.52 -2.18 -10.75
N GLY A 134 3.32 -2.09 -11.35
CA GLY A 134 2.18 -1.36 -10.81
C GLY A 134 1.32 -2.14 -9.84
N SER A 135 1.76 -3.33 -9.36
CA SER A 135 0.96 -4.23 -8.53
C SER A 135 1.77 -4.93 -7.44
N ALA A 136 1.06 -5.60 -6.54
CA ALA A 136 1.64 -6.38 -5.44
C ALA A 136 2.37 -7.67 -5.87
N VAL A 137 2.35 -8.01 -7.16
CA VAL A 137 2.90 -9.29 -7.64
C VAL A 137 4.40 -9.42 -7.33
N SER A 138 5.18 -8.38 -7.64
CA SER A 138 6.63 -8.41 -7.36
C SER A 138 6.94 -8.40 -5.86
N LEU A 139 6.19 -7.66 -5.06
CA LEU A 139 6.30 -7.67 -3.60
C LEU A 139 5.98 -9.05 -3.03
N ALA A 140 4.88 -9.68 -3.47
CA ALA A 140 4.51 -11.03 -3.03
C ALA A 140 5.58 -12.06 -3.40
N GLN A 141 6.14 -11.94 -4.60
CA GLN A 141 7.23 -12.80 -5.04
C GLN A 141 8.46 -12.68 -4.14
N GLU A 142 8.86 -11.46 -3.80
CA GLU A 142 10.04 -11.22 -2.95
C GLU A 142 9.79 -11.76 -1.53
N ILE A 143 8.69 -11.36 -0.89
CA ILE A 143 8.39 -11.76 0.50
C ILE A 143 8.18 -13.27 0.65
N LEU A 144 7.44 -13.90 -0.27
CA LEU A 144 7.08 -15.32 -0.14
C LEU A 144 8.17 -16.27 -0.63
N HIS A 145 9.20 -15.78 -1.33
CA HIS A 145 10.26 -16.61 -1.92
C HIS A 145 11.68 -16.27 -1.43
N LEU A 146 11.82 -15.27 -0.53
CA LEU A 146 13.13 -14.85 0.01
C LEU A 146 13.96 -16.04 0.55
N GLN A 147 13.35 -16.98 1.27
CA GLN A 147 14.07 -18.12 1.84
C GLN A 147 14.54 -19.16 0.84
N LYS A 148 13.97 -19.23 -0.37
CA LYS A 148 14.47 -20.18 -1.38
C LYS A 148 15.88 -19.87 -1.87
N LYS A 149 16.34 -18.64 -1.73
CA LYS A 149 17.70 -18.22 -2.14
C LYS A 149 18.75 -18.66 -1.11
N ASP A 150 18.45 -18.54 0.18
CA ASP A 150 19.39 -18.88 1.25
C ASP A 150 19.55 -20.39 1.40
N ASP A 151 18.47 -21.16 1.25
CA ASP A 151 18.52 -22.63 1.29
C ASP A 151 19.28 -23.22 0.11
N GLN A 152 19.24 -22.61 -1.09
CA GLN A 152 20.02 -23.06 -2.23
C GLN A 152 21.53 -22.84 -2.07
N GLN A 153 21.96 -21.82 -1.34
CA GLN A 153 23.37 -21.60 -1.03
C GLN A 153 23.89 -22.55 0.06
N GLN A 154 23.03 -22.97 1.00
CA GLN A 154 23.40 -23.91 2.06
C GLN A 154 23.33 -25.38 1.57
N GLN A 155 22.45 -25.73 0.64
CA GLN A 155 22.33 -27.09 0.09
C GLN A 155 23.48 -27.49 -0.87
N GLN A 156 24.25 -26.55 -1.41
CA GLN A 156 25.45 -26.87 -2.18
C GLN A 156 26.62 -27.39 -1.33
N GLN A 157 26.49 -27.43 0.00
CA GLN A 157 27.52 -27.92 0.94
C GLN A 157 27.10 -29.16 1.75
N ALA A 158 25.91 -29.72 1.53
CA ALA A 158 25.45 -30.88 2.27
C ALA A 158 25.45 -32.16 1.39
N PRO A 159 25.85 -33.37 1.90
CA PRO A 159 25.83 -34.63 1.14
C PRO A 159 24.41 -35.09 0.87
N GLU A 160 24.17 -35.64 -0.33
CA GLU A 160 22.90 -36.19 -0.81
C GLU A 160 22.28 -37.17 0.18
N SER A 161 21.21 -36.77 0.87
CA SER A 161 20.31 -37.72 1.55
C SER A 161 19.01 -37.80 0.78
N ASN A 162 18.61 -39.03 0.42
CA ASN A 162 17.39 -39.41 -0.27
C ASN A 162 16.14 -39.02 0.54
N GLY A 163 15.72 -37.74 0.52
CA GLY A 163 14.47 -37.21 1.09
C GLY A 163 13.68 -36.49 0.00
N LYS A 164 12.36 -36.73 -0.04
CA LYS A 164 11.44 -35.96 -0.88
C LYS A 164 11.69 -34.46 -0.67
N PRO A 165 11.61 -33.62 -1.72
CA PRO A 165 11.78 -32.19 -1.56
C PRO A 165 10.72 -31.67 -0.56
N GLN A 166 11.15 -31.30 0.64
CA GLN A 166 10.31 -30.54 1.56
C GLN A 166 10.09 -29.18 0.93
N HIS A 167 8.83 -28.81 0.71
CA HIS A 167 8.44 -27.46 0.40
C HIS A 167 8.80 -26.60 1.63
N VAL A 168 9.94 -25.94 1.60
CA VAL A 168 10.29 -24.94 2.61
C VAL A 168 9.36 -23.76 2.36
N THR A 169 8.40 -23.57 3.24
CA THR A 169 7.53 -22.39 3.24
C THR A 169 8.30 -21.21 3.84
N SER A 170 8.21 -20.04 3.23
CA SER A 170 8.76 -18.81 3.81
C SER A 170 8.29 -18.62 5.27
N ASP A 171 9.17 -18.20 6.16
CA ASP A 171 8.82 -17.81 7.54
C ASP A 171 8.05 -16.48 7.59
N THR A 172 7.90 -15.81 6.47
CA THR A 172 7.16 -14.55 6.32
C THR A 172 5.86 -14.77 5.56
N ALA A 173 4.76 -14.25 6.08
CA ALA A 173 3.45 -14.20 5.44
C ALA A 173 3.14 -12.79 4.92
N LEU A 174 2.22 -12.71 3.95
CA LEU A 174 1.76 -11.46 3.37
C LEU A 174 0.24 -11.34 3.48
N ILE A 175 -0.23 -10.16 3.89
CA ILE A 175 -1.63 -9.76 3.85
C ILE A 175 -1.75 -8.51 2.99
N LEU A 176 -2.65 -8.52 2.01
CA LEU A 176 -3.03 -7.32 1.25
C LEU A 176 -4.46 -6.94 1.65
N ALA A 177 -4.60 -5.89 2.45
CA ALA A 177 -5.88 -5.30 2.81
C ALA A 177 -6.52 -4.64 1.59
N ASN A 178 -7.83 -4.47 1.61
CA ASN A 178 -8.60 -3.96 0.47
C ASN A 178 -9.37 -2.70 0.86
N THR A 179 -8.67 -1.62 1.05
CA THR A 179 -9.22 -0.31 1.42
C THR A 179 -10.03 0.36 0.32
N GLY A 180 -9.95 -0.14 -0.92
CA GLY A 180 -10.59 0.49 -2.08
C GLY A 180 -11.94 -0.10 -2.49
N GLN A 181 -12.11 -1.42 -2.41
CA GLN A 181 -13.31 -2.09 -2.89
C GLN A 181 -14.34 -2.28 -1.75
N LEU A 182 -14.92 -1.18 -1.26
CA LEU A 182 -15.80 -1.18 -0.09
C LEU A 182 -17.29 -0.99 -0.43
N ILE A 183 -17.64 -0.98 -1.71
CA ILE A 183 -19.01 -0.85 -2.17
C ILE A 183 -19.52 -2.21 -2.65
N TRP A 184 -20.55 -2.75 -1.98
CA TRP A 184 -21.18 -4.00 -2.42
C TRP A 184 -22.06 -3.79 -3.64
N HIS A 185 -21.66 -4.35 -4.78
CA HIS A 185 -22.48 -4.36 -5.99
C HIS A 185 -23.41 -5.56 -5.96
N CYS A 186 -24.67 -5.35 -5.55
CA CYS A 186 -25.68 -6.40 -5.41
C CYS A 186 -25.92 -7.21 -6.70
N GLY A 187 -25.90 -6.57 -7.87
CA GLY A 187 -26.09 -7.25 -9.16
C GLY A 187 -24.95 -8.19 -9.52
N GLY A 188 -23.71 -7.79 -9.23
CA GLY A 188 -22.49 -8.58 -9.48
C GLY A 188 -22.08 -9.45 -8.31
N ARG A 189 -22.69 -9.30 -7.12
CA ARG A 189 -22.34 -10.00 -5.89
C ARG A 189 -20.85 -9.92 -5.57
N ARG A 190 -20.30 -8.71 -5.63
CA ARG A 190 -18.89 -8.45 -5.41
C ARG A 190 -18.70 -7.04 -4.84
N ALA A 191 -17.62 -6.87 -4.09
CA ALA A 191 -17.11 -5.57 -3.69
C ALA A 191 -16.45 -4.87 -4.89
N ILE A 192 -16.65 -3.57 -5.02
CA ILE A 192 -16.08 -2.73 -6.09
C ILE A 192 -15.61 -1.39 -5.53
N THR A 193 -14.74 -0.72 -6.25
CA THR A 193 -14.31 0.65 -5.94
C THR A 193 -15.39 1.67 -6.32
N HIS A 194 -15.26 2.89 -5.82
CA HIS A 194 -16.14 4.00 -6.23
C HIS A 194 -16.01 4.28 -7.74
N ALA A 195 -14.82 4.19 -8.31
CA ALA A 195 -14.60 4.37 -9.76
C ALA A 195 -15.36 3.31 -10.57
N SER A 196 -15.28 2.03 -10.15
CA SER A 196 -16.06 0.95 -10.79
C SER A 196 -17.56 1.16 -10.67
N TRP A 197 -18.04 1.68 -9.51
CA TRP A 197 -19.46 2.02 -9.32
C TRP A 197 -19.92 3.10 -10.30
N MET A 198 -19.13 4.16 -10.47
CA MET A 198 -19.44 5.25 -11.38
C MET A 198 -19.39 4.82 -12.85
N ALA A 199 -18.60 3.81 -13.19
CA ALA A 199 -18.47 3.25 -14.54
C ALA A 199 -19.57 2.23 -14.90
N LEU A 200 -20.48 1.87 -13.97
CA LEU A 200 -21.56 0.93 -14.25
C LEU A 200 -22.43 1.41 -15.41
N PRO A 201 -22.74 0.54 -16.40
CA PRO A 201 -23.53 0.90 -17.57
C PRO A 201 -24.94 1.34 -17.19
N ARG A 202 -25.43 2.39 -17.83
CA ARG A 202 -26.75 2.96 -17.60
C ARG A 202 -27.66 2.70 -18.79
N ARG A 203 -28.97 2.78 -18.57
CA ARG A 203 -29.99 2.51 -19.60
C ARG A 203 -30.01 3.55 -20.73
N SER A 204 -29.59 4.79 -20.40
CA SER A 204 -29.44 5.85 -21.39
C SER A 204 -28.36 6.83 -21.04
N ALA A 205 -27.87 7.59 -22.02
CA ALA A 205 -26.82 8.59 -21.86
C ALA A 205 -27.18 9.70 -20.87
N VAL A 206 -28.43 9.89 -20.53
CA VAL A 206 -28.91 10.96 -19.63
C VAL A 206 -29.35 10.46 -18.26
N ASP A 207 -29.34 9.14 -18.04
CA ASP A 207 -29.64 8.61 -16.70
C ASP A 207 -28.59 9.08 -15.68
N PRO A 208 -29.03 9.47 -14.46
CA PRO A 208 -28.13 9.83 -13.40
C PRO A 208 -27.28 8.62 -12.96
N PRO A 209 -26.19 8.84 -12.21
CA PRO A 209 -25.46 7.77 -11.52
C PRO A 209 -26.40 6.94 -10.65
N TYR A 210 -26.10 5.64 -10.50
CA TYR A 210 -26.81 4.83 -9.53
C TYR A 210 -26.60 5.38 -8.12
N THR A 211 -27.69 5.49 -7.36
CA THR A 211 -27.65 5.94 -5.97
C THR A 211 -27.25 4.78 -5.08
N MET A 212 -26.24 5.00 -4.21
CA MET A 212 -25.89 4.05 -3.18
C MET A 212 -26.96 4.03 -2.08
N THR A 213 -27.21 2.86 -1.55
CA THR A 213 -28.18 2.62 -0.46
C THR A 213 -27.51 1.77 0.63
N GLY A 214 -28.14 1.57 1.76
CA GLY A 214 -27.64 0.69 2.82
C GLY A 214 -27.37 -0.76 2.36
N ARG A 215 -27.92 -1.20 1.22
CA ARG A 215 -27.62 -2.51 0.63
C ARG A 215 -26.24 -2.60 -0.03
N ASN A 216 -25.62 -1.47 -0.25
CA ASN A 216 -24.28 -1.35 -0.84
C ASN A 216 -23.19 -1.21 0.22
N SER A 217 -23.57 -1.07 1.50
CA SER A 217 -22.64 -1.08 2.62
C SER A 217 -22.24 -2.50 2.98
N ILE A 218 -20.99 -2.67 3.36
CA ILE A 218 -20.43 -3.94 3.86
C ILE A 218 -20.26 -3.79 5.37
N PRO A 219 -20.88 -4.66 6.19
CA PRO A 219 -20.83 -4.55 7.64
C PRO A 219 -19.37 -4.53 8.16
N GLY A 220 -19.04 -3.57 9.04
CA GLY A 220 -17.70 -3.40 9.60
C GLY A 220 -16.63 -2.99 8.58
N ASN A 221 -17.04 -2.61 7.35
CA ASN A 221 -16.15 -2.21 6.27
C ASN A 221 -16.85 -1.18 5.36
N ALA A 222 -17.59 -0.23 5.94
CA ALA A 222 -18.34 0.77 5.18
C ALA A 222 -17.44 1.86 4.58
N ASN A 223 -16.26 2.04 5.13
CA ASN A 223 -15.23 2.98 4.70
C ASN A 223 -13.84 2.41 4.98
N TRP A 224 -12.78 3.09 4.52
CA TRP A 224 -11.42 2.60 4.65
C TRP A 224 -10.93 2.56 6.12
N GLN A 225 -11.42 3.44 7.00
CA GLN A 225 -11.09 3.44 8.43
C GLN A 225 -11.62 2.17 9.09
N GLU A 226 -12.93 1.89 8.94
CA GLU A 226 -13.53 0.65 9.43
C GLU A 226 -12.85 -0.59 8.86
N HIS A 227 -12.42 -0.55 7.58
CA HIS A 227 -11.72 -1.68 6.98
C HIS A 227 -10.35 -1.92 7.61
N VAL A 228 -9.58 -0.86 7.88
CA VAL A 228 -8.29 -0.98 8.60
C VAL A 228 -8.51 -1.59 9.98
N GLU A 229 -9.47 -1.07 10.76
CA GLU A 229 -9.88 -1.60 12.07
C GLU A 229 -10.29 -3.08 11.96
N SER A 230 -11.13 -3.44 10.99
CA SER A 230 -11.56 -4.83 10.75
C SER A 230 -10.37 -5.76 10.45
N VAL A 231 -9.35 -5.32 9.73
CA VAL A 231 -8.14 -6.11 9.49
C VAL A 231 -7.35 -6.32 10.78
N PHE A 232 -7.21 -5.31 11.63
CA PHE A 232 -6.57 -5.46 12.93
C PHE A 232 -7.37 -6.41 13.84
N GLU A 233 -8.66 -6.16 14.01
CA GLU A 233 -9.52 -6.86 14.98
C GLU A 233 -9.88 -8.29 14.55
N GLU A 234 -10.22 -8.50 13.28
CA GLU A 234 -10.69 -9.81 12.83
C GLU A 234 -9.56 -10.71 12.32
N VAL A 235 -8.49 -10.13 11.74
CA VAL A 235 -7.42 -10.91 11.11
C VAL A 235 -6.16 -10.95 11.97
N LEU A 236 -5.56 -9.79 12.28
CA LEU A 236 -4.29 -9.73 13.00
C LEU A 236 -4.46 -10.13 14.49
N ALA A 237 -5.57 -9.78 15.12
CA ALA A 237 -5.89 -10.18 16.48
C ALA A 237 -6.30 -11.67 16.60
N ALA A 238 -6.54 -12.37 15.47
CA ALA A 238 -6.86 -13.79 15.48
C ALA A 238 -5.63 -14.69 15.72
N LYS A 239 -4.85 -14.35 16.75
CA LYS A 239 -3.66 -15.07 17.19
C LYS A 239 -3.98 -16.52 17.56
N GLY A 240 -3.08 -17.44 17.17
CA GLY A 240 -3.28 -18.88 17.35
C GLY A 240 -4.31 -19.53 16.41
N ARG A 241 -5.04 -18.73 15.61
CA ARG A 241 -6.05 -19.22 14.66
C ARG A 241 -5.71 -18.85 13.21
N LEU A 242 -5.68 -17.57 12.86
CA LEU A 242 -5.31 -17.08 11.52
C LEU A 242 -3.85 -16.64 11.46
N VAL A 243 -3.37 -16.02 12.51
CA VAL A 243 -2.00 -15.56 12.66
C VAL A 243 -1.35 -16.36 13.79
N ARG A 244 -0.07 -16.72 13.61
CA ARG A 244 0.71 -17.38 14.65
C ARG A 244 0.77 -16.52 15.92
N GLU A 245 0.73 -17.17 17.12
CA GLU A 245 0.63 -16.51 18.44
C GLU A 245 1.73 -15.44 18.65
N ASP A 246 2.97 -15.79 18.31
CA ASP A 246 4.17 -14.99 18.53
C ASP A 246 4.66 -14.26 17.27
N ALA A 247 3.86 -14.22 16.21
CA ALA A 247 4.25 -13.57 14.96
C ALA A 247 4.50 -12.08 15.14
N LYS A 248 5.61 -11.59 14.60
CA LYS A 248 5.89 -10.16 14.46
C LYS A 248 5.26 -9.60 13.21
N ILE A 249 4.84 -8.35 13.26
CA ILE A 249 4.07 -7.69 12.21
C ILE A 249 4.84 -6.49 11.71
N ASP A 250 5.09 -6.45 10.39
CA ASP A 250 5.56 -5.28 9.68
C ASP A 250 4.40 -4.68 8.89
N ILE A 251 4.29 -3.36 8.89
CA ILE A 251 3.20 -2.64 8.25
C ILE A 251 3.74 -1.83 7.08
N ILE A 252 3.11 -1.96 5.93
CA ILE A 252 3.23 -1.00 4.82
C ILE A 252 1.91 -0.25 4.72
N GLY A 253 1.95 1.05 4.95
CA GLY A 253 0.81 1.94 4.82
C GLY A 253 0.94 2.83 3.59
N ILE A 254 -0.08 2.87 2.72
CA ILE A 254 -0.10 3.70 1.52
C ILE A 254 -1.17 4.76 1.69
N SER A 255 -0.79 6.03 1.69
CA SER A 255 -1.71 7.19 1.80
C SER A 255 -2.72 7.02 2.95
N GLU A 256 -4.04 7.00 2.69
CA GLU A 256 -5.09 6.85 3.71
C GLU A 256 -5.04 5.51 4.44
N GLY A 257 -4.60 4.44 3.76
CA GLY A 257 -4.42 3.14 4.43
C GLY A 257 -3.33 3.22 5.50
N GLY A 258 -2.27 3.96 5.23
CA GLY A 258 -1.22 4.29 6.21
C GLY A 258 -1.74 5.17 7.34
N LEU A 259 -2.51 6.22 7.03
CA LEU A 259 -3.16 7.09 8.01
C LEU A 259 -4.06 6.29 8.96
N GLY A 260 -4.85 5.35 8.42
CA GLY A 260 -5.71 4.48 9.23
C GLY A 260 -4.91 3.59 10.19
N ALA A 261 -3.84 2.97 9.70
CA ALA A 261 -2.98 2.12 10.53
C ALA A 261 -2.29 2.93 11.65
N ILE A 262 -1.78 4.13 11.35
CA ILE A 262 -1.15 5.04 12.34
C ILE A 262 -2.17 5.42 13.42
N ARG A 263 -3.36 5.89 13.04
CA ARG A 263 -4.42 6.29 14.00
C ARG A 263 -4.89 5.13 14.86
N TYR A 264 -5.08 3.96 14.27
CA TYR A 264 -5.48 2.76 15.02
C TYR A 264 -4.42 2.39 16.05
N LEU A 265 -3.14 2.32 15.65
CA LEU A 265 -2.05 1.99 16.56
C LEU A 265 -1.82 3.07 17.63
N ALA A 266 -1.97 4.34 17.30
CA ALA A 266 -1.87 5.42 18.29
C ALA A 266 -2.96 5.31 19.37
N SER A 267 -4.16 4.84 19.02
CA SER A 267 -5.27 4.68 19.96
C SER A 267 -5.16 3.44 20.86
N ASP A 268 -4.50 2.37 20.41
CA ASP A 268 -4.38 1.10 21.14
C ASP A 268 -2.94 0.53 21.11
N TRP A 269 -1.95 1.38 21.28
CA TRP A 269 -0.54 0.98 21.21
C TRP A 269 -0.17 -0.08 22.26
N SER A 270 -0.74 0.00 23.45
CA SER A 270 -0.45 -0.95 24.54
C SER A 270 -0.75 -2.41 24.16
N SER A 271 -1.81 -2.65 23.39
CA SER A 271 -2.19 -3.98 22.91
C SER A 271 -1.29 -4.46 21.76
N TRP A 272 -0.80 -3.54 20.91
CA TRP A 272 -0.09 -3.89 19.70
C TRP A 272 1.43 -3.79 19.78
N SER A 273 1.98 -3.02 20.73
CA SER A 273 3.43 -2.83 20.91
C SER A 273 4.23 -4.14 20.99
N PRO A 274 3.72 -5.26 21.58
CA PRO A 274 4.49 -6.49 21.61
C PRO A 274 4.62 -7.19 20.25
N TYR A 275 3.77 -6.83 19.29
CA TYR A 275 3.67 -7.53 18.01
C TYR A 275 4.22 -6.73 16.83
N ILE A 276 4.05 -5.40 16.83
CA ILE A 276 4.53 -4.55 15.74
C ILE A 276 6.06 -4.51 15.78
N ASN A 277 6.68 -4.75 14.62
CA ASN A 277 8.12 -4.77 14.49
C ASN A 277 8.65 -3.54 13.74
N ALA A 278 8.02 -3.14 12.63
CA ALA A 278 8.41 -1.98 11.84
C ALA A 278 7.25 -1.43 11.01
N ILE A 279 7.32 -0.14 10.64
CA ILE A 279 6.32 0.54 9.82
C ILE A 279 7.00 1.27 8.66
N CYS A 280 6.60 0.99 7.42
CA CYS A 280 6.94 1.77 6.24
C CYS A 280 5.70 2.47 5.69
N LEU A 281 5.85 3.73 5.33
CA LEU A 281 4.78 4.56 4.81
C LEU A 281 5.12 5.04 3.40
N ALA A 282 4.22 4.86 2.45
CA ALA A 282 4.30 5.42 1.12
C ALA A 282 3.34 6.61 1.03
N SER A 283 3.85 7.81 0.79
CA SER A 283 3.07 9.05 0.74
C SER A 283 2.20 9.24 2.00
N PRO A 284 2.82 9.38 3.19
CA PRO A 284 2.11 9.50 4.46
C PRO A 284 1.16 10.69 4.46
N LEU A 285 -0.04 10.51 5.04
CA LEU A 285 -1.05 11.56 5.19
C LEU A 285 -1.29 11.93 6.67
N HIS A 286 -0.66 11.25 7.60
CA HIS A 286 -0.73 11.60 9.01
C HIS A 286 0.22 12.75 9.34
N PHE A 287 -0.12 13.50 10.38
CA PHE A 287 0.72 14.53 10.98
C PHE A 287 1.06 14.12 12.41
N ALA A 288 2.34 14.16 12.76
CA ALA A 288 2.84 13.71 14.05
C ALA A 288 2.16 14.42 15.23
N ASN A 289 1.96 15.73 15.12
CA ASN A 289 1.32 16.56 16.16
C ASN A 289 -0.20 16.32 16.32
N ILE A 290 -0.86 15.69 15.34
CA ILE A 290 -2.31 15.45 15.36
C ILE A 290 -2.61 13.96 15.61
N ASP A 291 -1.91 13.08 14.90
CA ASP A 291 -2.32 11.68 14.78
C ASP A 291 -1.56 10.75 15.75
N LEU A 292 -0.43 11.19 16.30
CA LEU A 292 0.35 10.37 17.25
C LEU A 292 -0.05 10.57 18.72
N ASN A 293 -0.83 11.62 19.02
CA ASN A 293 -1.27 11.96 20.39
C ASN A 293 -2.80 12.10 20.43
N PRO A 294 -3.59 11.03 20.34
CA PRO A 294 -5.05 11.08 20.18
C PRO A 294 -5.82 11.60 21.40
N TYR A 295 -5.17 11.80 22.55
CA TYR A 295 -5.84 12.18 23.78
C TYR A 295 -5.89 13.68 24.09
N ASP A 296 -5.23 14.55 23.31
CA ASP A 296 -5.10 16.00 23.62
C ASP A 296 -6.21 16.88 23.04
N ASN A 297 -7.21 16.32 22.34
CA ASN A 297 -8.19 17.14 21.61
C ASN A 297 -9.35 17.69 22.46
N ASP A 298 -9.52 17.31 23.73
CA ASP A 298 -10.73 17.70 24.52
C ASP A 298 -10.48 18.54 25.79
N ASN A 299 -9.23 18.82 26.18
CA ASN A 299 -8.95 19.61 27.39
C ASN A 299 -7.88 20.68 27.19
N GLU A 300 -8.28 21.92 26.94
CA GLU A 300 -7.40 23.12 26.96
C GLU A 300 -6.74 23.41 28.33
N ALA A 301 -6.98 22.57 29.34
CA ALA A 301 -6.54 22.83 30.73
C ALA A 301 -5.24 22.11 31.15
N GLU A 302 -4.65 21.23 30.32
CA GLU A 302 -3.49 20.41 30.71
C GLU A 302 -2.28 20.61 29.77
N ALA A 303 -2.09 21.81 29.23
CA ALA A 303 -0.94 22.16 28.36
C ALA A 303 0.45 21.96 29.01
N GLU A 304 0.52 21.71 30.32
CA GLU A 304 1.77 21.41 31.02
C GLU A 304 2.17 19.91 30.99
N THR A 305 1.27 19.02 30.44
CA THR A 305 1.55 17.58 30.33
C THR A 305 2.12 17.18 28.96
N GLU A 306 2.08 18.08 27.98
CA GLU A 306 2.49 17.83 26.59
C GLU A 306 3.98 17.46 26.43
N THR A 307 4.85 18.02 27.27
CA THR A 307 6.28 17.71 27.26
C THR A 307 6.64 16.32 27.79
N ASN A 308 5.75 15.66 28.55
CA ASN A 308 6.02 14.37 29.16
C ASN A 308 5.69 13.17 28.24
N ASN A 309 4.77 13.29 27.29
CA ASN A 309 4.39 12.19 26.41
C ASN A 309 5.39 11.96 25.26
N GLN A 310 6.01 13.01 24.74
CA GLN A 310 7.05 12.88 23.70
C GLN A 310 8.32 12.20 24.23
N ASN A 311 8.60 12.25 25.53
CA ASN A 311 9.77 11.62 26.18
C ASN A 311 9.48 10.22 26.75
N ASN A 312 8.27 9.66 26.52
CA ASN A 312 7.99 8.29 26.97
C ASN A 312 8.58 7.27 25.96
N PRO A 313 9.64 6.54 26.30
CA PRO A 313 10.27 5.59 25.38
C PRO A 313 9.37 4.45 24.94
N ASN A 314 8.25 4.24 25.64
CA ASN A 314 7.25 3.19 25.32
C ASN A 314 6.05 3.75 24.55
N SER A 315 6.06 5.02 24.13
CA SER A 315 4.98 5.61 23.36
C SER A 315 5.01 5.13 21.90
N PHE A 316 3.86 5.22 21.22
CA PHE A 316 3.80 4.94 19.79
C PHE A 316 4.66 5.91 18.97
N ALA A 317 4.72 7.18 19.37
CA ALA A 317 5.56 8.17 18.73
C ALA A 317 7.05 7.80 18.80
N SER A 318 7.53 7.39 19.99
CA SER A 318 8.92 6.91 20.15
C SER A 318 9.20 5.66 19.33
N PHE A 319 8.24 4.74 19.23
CA PHE A 319 8.37 3.56 18.38
C PHE A 319 8.46 3.95 16.90
N LEU A 320 7.56 4.84 16.44
CA LEU A 320 7.53 5.25 15.03
C LEU A 320 8.84 5.98 14.65
N LEU A 321 9.39 6.79 15.55
CA LEU A 321 10.68 7.44 15.36
C LEU A 321 11.83 6.43 15.21
N ALA A 322 11.83 5.37 16.02
CA ALA A 322 12.88 4.36 16.06
C ALA A 322 12.73 3.27 15.00
N ARG A 323 11.51 2.95 14.59
CA ARG A 323 11.18 1.80 13.74
C ARG A 323 10.14 2.15 12.65
N GLY A 324 10.12 3.42 12.23
CA GLY A 324 9.32 3.94 11.13
C GLY A 324 10.16 4.56 10.04
N ARG A 325 9.74 4.39 8.79
CA ARG A 325 10.25 5.12 7.62
C ARG A 325 9.12 5.57 6.73
N ALA A 326 9.24 6.78 6.19
CA ALA A 326 8.33 7.30 5.18
C ALA A 326 9.06 7.47 3.84
N TYR A 327 8.35 7.21 2.75
CA TYR A 327 8.83 7.43 1.39
C TYR A 327 7.90 8.42 0.71
N VAL A 328 8.47 9.49 0.16
CA VAL A 328 7.72 10.60 -0.41
C VAL A 328 8.16 10.89 -1.84
N VAL A 329 7.34 11.65 -2.58
CA VAL A 329 7.78 12.21 -3.88
C VAL A 329 8.91 13.20 -3.64
N SER A 330 9.97 13.11 -4.42
CA SER A 330 11.14 13.98 -4.31
C SER A 330 11.95 13.94 -5.60
N PRO A 331 12.58 15.04 -6.02
CA PRO A 331 13.55 15.05 -7.11
C PRO A 331 14.86 14.33 -6.73
N GLU A 332 15.09 14.07 -5.44
CA GLU A 332 16.29 13.38 -4.98
C GLU A 332 16.31 11.91 -5.40
N PRO A 333 17.50 11.32 -5.56
CA PRO A 333 17.63 9.89 -5.82
C PRO A 333 16.97 9.04 -4.76
N ARG A 334 16.47 7.87 -5.16
CA ARG A 334 15.81 6.92 -4.26
C ARG A 334 16.67 6.57 -3.06
N GLY A 335 16.05 6.61 -1.86
CA GLY A 335 16.67 6.25 -0.59
C GLY A 335 17.51 7.36 0.03
N VAL A 336 17.61 8.53 -0.61
CA VAL A 336 18.24 9.71 0.00
C VAL A 336 17.29 10.26 1.07
N PRO A 337 17.77 10.57 2.30
CA PRO A 337 16.98 11.24 3.32
C PRO A 337 16.49 12.61 2.83
N VAL A 338 15.23 12.93 3.14
CA VAL A 338 14.59 14.21 2.78
C VAL A 338 13.88 14.80 4.01
N PRO A 339 13.59 16.11 4.04
CA PRO A 339 12.83 16.72 5.14
C PRO A 339 11.49 16.04 5.38
N GLY A 340 10.97 16.08 6.62
CA GLY A 340 9.64 15.56 6.96
C GLY A 340 9.57 14.80 8.28
N ILE A 341 10.67 14.65 9.02
CA ILE A 341 10.67 13.94 10.31
C ILE A 341 9.75 14.63 11.33
N GLU A 342 9.72 15.95 11.36
CA GLU A 342 8.85 16.74 12.25
C GLU A 342 7.37 16.57 11.88
N ASP A 343 7.08 16.46 10.57
CA ASP A 343 5.71 16.31 10.09
C ASP A 343 5.16 14.90 10.33
N HIS A 344 6.00 13.88 10.16
CA HIS A 344 5.55 12.48 10.13
C HIS A 344 6.04 11.64 11.32
N GLY A 345 6.87 12.19 12.22
CA GLY A 345 7.38 11.46 13.38
C GLY A 345 8.32 10.31 13.06
N CYS A 346 8.83 10.23 11.83
CA CYS A 346 9.85 9.27 11.40
C CYS A 346 10.66 9.83 10.24
N ASN A 347 11.83 9.24 9.98
CA ASN A 347 12.67 9.66 8.86
C ASN A 347 11.93 9.52 7.52
N CYS A 348 12.09 10.53 6.67
CA CYS A 348 11.58 10.57 5.32
C CYS A 348 12.68 10.34 4.30
N PHE A 349 12.35 9.60 3.23
CA PHE A 349 13.28 9.25 2.17
C PHE A 349 12.64 9.52 0.79
N ALA A 350 13.46 9.91 -0.16
CA ALA A 350 13.07 10.00 -1.55
C ALA A 350 12.66 8.62 -2.08
N SER A 351 11.49 8.53 -2.70
CA SER A 351 10.97 7.28 -3.27
C SER A 351 11.59 6.92 -4.63
N GLY A 352 12.22 7.88 -5.30
CA GLY A 352 12.62 7.77 -6.71
C GLY A 352 11.47 8.08 -7.68
N GLU A 353 10.37 8.65 -7.17
CA GLU A 353 9.26 9.21 -7.95
C GLU A 353 9.19 10.72 -7.68
N GLU A 354 9.21 11.51 -8.76
CA GLU A 354 9.34 12.97 -8.65
C GLU A 354 7.98 13.70 -8.55
N LEU A 355 6.92 13.13 -9.14
CA LEU A 355 5.68 13.86 -9.40
C LEU A 355 4.39 13.13 -8.97
N ASN A 356 4.37 11.80 -9.10
CA ASN A 356 3.12 11.04 -9.01
C ASN A 356 3.02 10.29 -7.68
N ILE A 357 2.28 10.86 -6.74
CA ILE A 357 2.10 10.31 -5.38
C ILE A 357 1.66 8.83 -5.43
N GLU A 358 0.76 8.48 -6.35
CA GLU A 358 0.26 7.12 -6.50
C GLU A 358 1.32 6.12 -6.97
N CYS A 359 2.47 6.60 -7.49
CA CYS A 359 3.55 5.73 -7.96
C CYS A 359 4.64 5.47 -6.90
N VAL A 360 4.61 6.16 -5.76
CA VAL A 360 5.60 6.04 -4.68
C VAL A 360 5.76 4.61 -4.20
N MET A 361 4.66 3.88 -3.94
CA MET A 361 4.74 2.48 -3.51
C MET A 361 5.44 1.60 -4.55
N GLY A 362 5.09 1.75 -5.83
CA GLY A 362 5.73 1.01 -6.93
C GLY A 362 7.22 1.27 -7.05
N ALA A 363 7.65 2.49 -6.72
CA ALA A 363 9.05 2.90 -6.77
C ALA A 363 9.87 2.43 -5.54
N ALA A 364 9.30 2.50 -4.32
CA ALA A 364 10.05 2.36 -3.07
C ALA A 364 9.92 0.99 -2.37
N TRP A 365 9.03 0.09 -2.79
CA TRP A 365 8.75 -1.15 -2.05
C TRP A 365 9.99 -2.02 -1.79
N LYS A 366 10.98 -2.01 -2.68
CA LYS A 366 12.21 -2.81 -2.51
C LYS A 366 13.03 -2.34 -1.33
N GLU A 367 13.19 -1.03 -1.20
CA GLU A 367 13.87 -0.39 -0.08
C GLU A 367 13.15 -0.66 1.24
N MET A 368 11.80 -0.63 1.22
CA MET A 368 10.99 -0.98 2.39
C MET A 368 11.24 -2.42 2.84
N VAL A 369 11.22 -3.39 1.91
CA VAL A 369 11.47 -4.79 2.23
C VAL A 369 12.91 -4.99 2.74
N GLN A 370 13.90 -4.39 2.08
CA GLN A 370 15.31 -4.49 2.52
C GLN A 370 15.51 -3.89 3.92
N TRP A 371 14.83 -2.80 4.22
CA TRP A 371 14.89 -2.20 5.55
C TRP A 371 14.18 -3.07 6.60
N PHE A 372 13.04 -3.65 6.28
CA PHE A 372 12.37 -4.63 7.14
C PHE A 372 13.28 -5.82 7.48
N GLU A 373 14.10 -6.30 6.55
CA GLU A 373 15.07 -7.37 6.82
C GLU A 373 16.13 -6.93 7.84
N LYS A 374 16.63 -5.67 7.76
CA LYS A 374 17.56 -5.12 8.75
C LYS A 374 16.93 -5.07 10.14
N VAL A 375 15.73 -4.50 10.25
CA VAL A 375 15.00 -4.38 11.52
C VAL A 375 14.69 -5.75 12.12
N HIS A 376 14.34 -6.73 11.27
CA HIS A 376 14.04 -8.09 11.72
C HIS A 376 15.29 -8.84 12.20
N ALA A 377 16.44 -8.61 11.59
CA ALA A 377 17.70 -9.24 11.96
C ALA A 377 18.28 -8.70 13.28
N ASP A 378 17.90 -7.49 13.68
CA ASP A 378 18.37 -6.85 14.90
C ASP A 378 17.20 -6.45 15.81
N PRO A 379 16.93 -7.22 16.88
CA PRO A 379 15.87 -6.89 17.83
C PRO A 379 16.04 -5.52 18.52
N GLU A 380 17.29 -5.06 18.69
CA GLU A 380 17.62 -3.78 19.31
C GLU A 380 17.75 -2.65 18.28
N TYR A 381 17.36 -2.90 17.03
CA TYR A 381 17.45 -1.91 15.96
C TYR A 381 16.75 -0.60 16.36
N CYS A 382 17.44 0.49 16.16
CA CYS A 382 16.94 1.85 16.26
C CYS A 382 17.40 2.63 15.03
N GLU A 383 16.51 3.35 14.41
CA GLU A 383 16.82 4.16 13.22
C GLU A 383 17.65 5.38 13.63
N ASP A 384 18.76 5.64 12.94
CA ASP A 384 19.49 6.89 13.07
C ASP A 384 18.62 8.05 12.63
N GLN A 385 18.58 9.14 13.37
CA GLN A 385 17.83 10.33 13.00
C GLN A 385 18.65 11.19 12.06
N TYR A 386 18.02 11.65 10.97
CA TYR A 386 18.63 12.54 10.00
C TYR A 386 18.00 13.92 10.14
N ASP A 387 18.81 14.92 10.49
CA ASP A 387 18.41 16.33 10.38
C ASP A 387 18.73 16.80 8.96
N VAL A 388 17.67 16.94 8.15
CA VAL A 388 17.78 17.34 6.75
C VAL A 388 17.26 18.75 6.61
N THR A 389 18.15 19.70 6.48
CA THR A 389 17.81 21.11 6.23
C THR A 389 17.85 21.41 4.74
N THR A 390 16.75 21.96 4.20
CA THR A 390 16.75 22.57 2.86
C THR A 390 17.55 23.86 2.93
N VAL A 391 18.68 23.92 2.24
CA VAL A 391 19.41 25.18 2.05
C VAL A 391 18.60 26.00 1.03
N GLU A 392 17.81 26.97 1.52
CA GLU A 392 17.25 27.98 0.65
C GLU A 392 18.42 28.80 0.06
N ALA A 393 18.54 28.80 -1.26
CA ALA A 393 19.53 29.61 -1.94
C ALA A 393 19.21 31.10 -1.74
N GLU A 394 19.94 31.76 -0.86
CA GLU A 394 19.93 33.21 -0.79
C GLU A 394 20.51 33.77 -2.07
N GLY A 395 19.65 34.35 -2.90
CA GLY A 395 20.03 35.27 -3.99
C GLY A 395 20.41 34.65 -5.33
N GLY A 396 19.44 34.44 -6.18
CA GLY A 396 19.52 34.82 -7.61
C GLY A 396 20.42 34.08 -8.57
N VAL A 397 20.90 32.88 -8.29
CA VAL A 397 21.40 31.89 -9.25
C VAL A 397 21.04 30.53 -8.67
N VAL A 398 20.24 29.74 -9.39
CA VAL A 398 19.88 28.38 -8.97
C VAL A 398 21.13 27.51 -9.11
N PRO A 399 21.86 27.14 -8.03
CA PRO A 399 22.71 25.99 -8.05
C PRO A 399 21.81 24.75 -7.93
N GLU A 400 22.12 23.68 -8.60
CA GLU A 400 21.54 22.38 -8.33
C GLU A 400 21.59 22.14 -6.82
N GLY A 401 20.42 22.11 -6.16
CA GLY A 401 20.31 22.10 -4.70
C GLY A 401 20.82 20.79 -4.13
N GLY A 402 21.94 20.82 -3.48
CA GLY A 402 22.44 19.69 -2.67
C GLY A 402 21.70 19.64 -1.32
N VAL A 403 21.25 18.45 -0.90
CA VAL A 403 20.71 18.19 0.43
C VAL A 403 21.87 17.97 1.38
N GLN A 404 21.96 18.78 2.45
CA GLN A 404 22.89 18.48 3.55
C GLN A 404 22.23 17.54 4.56
N VAL A 405 22.80 16.36 4.73
CA VAL A 405 22.38 15.37 5.74
C VAL A 405 23.33 15.48 6.92
N VAL A 406 22.81 15.85 8.09
CA VAL A 406 23.57 15.88 9.34
C VAL A 406 23.04 14.77 10.25
N HIS A 407 23.94 13.90 10.72
CA HIS A 407 23.58 12.94 11.76
C HIS A 407 23.37 13.68 13.09
N ALA A 408 22.20 13.55 13.70
CA ALA A 408 21.95 13.98 15.07
C ALA A 408 22.63 12.96 16.02
N GLY A 409 23.90 13.15 16.27
CA GLY A 409 24.67 12.30 17.20
C GLY A 409 24.45 12.72 18.62
N VAL A 410 24.40 11.74 19.52
CA VAL A 410 24.53 11.93 20.99
C VAL A 410 25.82 12.67 21.25
N ASP A 411 25.74 13.79 21.97
CA ASP A 411 26.88 14.61 22.41
C ASP A 411 27.93 13.75 23.13
N ASN A 412 28.95 13.33 22.40
CA ASN A 412 30.26 13.10 22.98
C ASN A 412 31.09 14.34 22.66
N GLU A 413 31.36 15.13 23.66
CA GLU A 413 32.39 16.18 23.63
C GLU A 413 33.71 15.58 23.12
N ASP A 414 34.20 16.18 22.01
CA ASP A 414 35.44 15.88 21.28
C ASP A 414 35.25 15.06 19.97
N ASP A 415 34.75 15.70 18.92
CA ASP A 415 35.44 15.71 17.63
C ASP A 415 34.82 16.71 16.63
N ASN A 416 35.63 17.69 16.24
CA ASN A 416 35.35 18.68 15.22
C ASN A 416 35.70 18.08 13.85
N GLY A 417 34.81 17.40 13.20
CA GLY A 417 35.05 16.80 11.89
C GLY A 417 33.77 16.57 11.07
N GLY A 418 33.18 17.65 10.60
CA GLY A 418 32.11 17.55 9.60
C GLY A 418 32.67 17.00 8.30
N VAL A 419 32.21 15.84 7.88
CA VAL A 419 32.48 15.28 6.54
C VAL A 419 31.34 15.75 5.62
N ALA A 420 31.65 16.72 4.77
CA ALA A 420 30.80 17.05 3.63
C ALA A 420 30.95 15.94 2.59
N ILE A 421 29.86 15.30 2.23
CA ILE A 421 29.81 14.42 1.05
C ILE A 421 29.23 15.27 -0.08
N GLU A 422 30.05 15.71 -1.02
CA GLU A 422 29.62 16.23 -2.31
C GLU A 422 29.17 15.03 -3.17
N VAL A 423 27.94 15.11 -3.68
CA VAL A 423 27.42 14.20 -4.69
C VAL A 423 27.22 15.01 -5.97
#